data_4fc1e6577e2c84f381de39a2674e95e6
#
_entry.id   4fc1e6577e2c84f381de39a2674e95e6
#
_cell.length_a   1.000
_cell.length_b   1.000
_cell.length_c   1.000
_cell.angle_alpha   90.00
_cell.angle_beta   90.00
_cell.angle_gamma   90.00
#
_symmetry.space_group_name_H-M   'P 1'
#
loop_
_entity.id
_entity.type
_entity.pdbx_description
1 polymer ?
#
loop_
_entity_poly.entity_id
_entity_poly.type
_entity_poly.pdbx_seq_one_letter_code
_entity_poly.pdbx_strand_id
1 'polypeptide(L)'
;TLDRSSAASDVYKRQICNELCYRVSQLFPDNFIPAAMLPQSPGVDPATCIPELVKCVEQYGNVGINLNPDPSGGHWNSPPLSDKHWFPIYEKMVEYDIPAMIHVSTSCNACFHTTGAHYLNADTTAFMQCLTSDLFKQFPTLKFLIPHGGGAVPYHWGRFRGLAQELKKPLLEEHLLNNIYFDTCVYHQPGIDLLNTVIPVKNVLFASEMIGAVRGIDPQTGNYYDDTKRYIEASKILSNEDRFQIYEGNARRVFPRLDAALKAKGR
;
A
#
# COMPACT_ATOMS: atom_id res chain seq x y z
N THR A 1 -3.86 4.79 30.21
CA THR A 1 -4.51 3.49 30.02
C THR A 1 -5.51 3.62 28.88
N LEU A 2 -5.06 3.40 27.64
CA LEU A 2 -5.99 3.13 26.55
C LEU A 2 -6.77 1.89 26.97
N ASP A 3 -8.05 2.07 27.14
CA ASP A 3 -8.95 1.08 27.71
C ASP A 3 -8.99 -0.15 26.79
N ARG A 4 -8.91 -1.34 27.37
CA ARG A 4 -9.09 -2.62 26.64
C ARG A 4 -10.42 -2.66 25.88
N SER A 5 -11.41 -1.87 26.29
CA SER A 5 -12.69 -1.71 25.59
C SER A 5 -12.55 -1.01 24.24
N SER A 6 -11.62 -0.06 24.08
CA SER A 6 -11.39 0.64 22.81
C SER A 6 -10.70 -0.28 21.79
N ALA A 7 -9.68 -1.03 22.21
CA ALA A 7 -9.00 -2.00 21.35
C ALA A 7 -9.94 -3.09 20.85
N ALA A 8 -10.79 -3.64 21.73
CA ALA A 8 -11.82 -4.63 21.34
C ALA A 8 -12.83 -4.05 20.36
N SER A 9 -13.24 -2.78 20.53
CA SER A 9 -14.11 -2.07 19.61
C SER A 9 -13.47 -1.88 18.23
N ASP A 10 -12.19 -1.57 18.18
CA ASP A 10 -11.47 -1.38 16.91
C ASP A 10 -11.27 -2.71 16.16
N VAL A 11 -10.97 -3.79 16.86
CA VAL A 11 -10.96 -5.15 16.31
C VAL A 11 -12.30 -5.47 15.67
N TYR A 12 -13.39 -5.29 16.41
CA TYR A 12 -14.75 -5.58 15.94
C TYR A 12 -15.13 -4.77 14.69
N LYS A 13 -14.85 -3.48 14.68
CA LYS A 13 -15.11 -2.61 13.52
C LYS A 13 -14.38 -3.10 12.27
N ARG A 14 -13.11 -3.49 12.38
CA ARG A 14 -12.32 -3.96 11.25
C ARG A 14 -12.79 -5.33 10.75
N GLN A 15 -13.21 -6.20 11.64
CA GLN A 15 -13.84 -7.48 11.28
C GLN A 15 -15.13 -7.27 10.48
N ILE A 16 -15.98 -6.32 10.89
CA ILE A 16 -17.18 -5.94 10.11
C ILE A 16 -16.80 -5.40 8.74
N CYS A 17 -15.78 -4.53 8.65
CA CYS A 17 -15.33 -3.99 7.36
C CYS A 17 -14.85 -5.11 6.42
N ASN A 18 -14.06 -6.06 6.92
CA ASN A 18 -13.60 -7.21 6.13
C ASN A 18 -14.78 -8.06 5.63
N GLU A 19 -15.75 -8.33 6.51
CA GLU A 19 -16.97 -9.07 6.13
C GLU A 19 -17.80 -8.31 5.09
N LEU A 20 -17.95 -7.00 5.22
CA LEU A 20 -18.64 -6.17 4.23
C LEU A 20 -17.94 -6.19 2.86
N CYS A 21 -16.61 -6.06 2.83
CA CYS A 21 -15.83 -6.18 1.59
C CYS A 21 -16.03 -7.57 0.94
N TYR A 22 -16.00 -8.63 1.74
CA TYR A 22 -16.31 -9.98 1.28
C TYR A 22 -17.72 -10.06 0.68
N ARG A 23 -18.76 -9.58 1.39
CA ARG A 23 -20.14 -9.60 0.89
C ARG A 23 -20.29 -8.81 -0.42
N VAL A 24 -19.65 -7.66 -0.55
CA VAL A 24 -19.63 -6.88 -1.79
C VAL A 24 -18.99 -7.69 -2.93
N SER A 25 -17.89 -8.38 -2.66
CA SER A 25 -17.25 -9.22 -3.68
C SER A 25 -18.10 -10.42 -4.10
N GLN A 26 -18.97 -10.92 -3.23
CA GLN A 26 -19.93 -11.98 -3.58
C GLN A 26 -21.11 -11.45 -4.41
N LEU A 27 -21.54 -10.21 -4.15
CA LEU A 27 -22.60 -9.56 -4.94
C LEU A 27 -22.12 -9.14 -6.34
N PHE A 28 -20.84 -8.77 -6.46
CA PHE A 28 -20.24 -8.30 -7.70
C PHE A 28 -18.92 -9.03 -7.99
N PRO A 29 -18.96 -10.35 -8.21
CA PRO A 29 -17.75 -11.18 -8.27
C PRO A 29 -16.84 -10.88 -9.47
N ASP A 30 -17.34 -10.20 -10.51
CA ASP A 30 -16.56 -9.83 -11.67
C ASP A 30 -15.90 -8.44 -11.55
N ASN A 31 -16.28 -7.68 -10.51
CA ASN A 31 -15.82 -6.31 -10.29
C ASN A 31 -14.91 -6.17 -9.08
N PHE A 32 -15.08 -7.00 -8.04
CA PHE A 32 -14.38 -6.82 -6.77
C PHE A 32 -13.72 -8.11 -6.29
N ILE A 33 -12.50 -7.96 -5.81
CA ILE A 33 -11.76 -8.96 -5.03
C ILE A 33 -11.28 -8.26 -3.76
N PRO A 34 -11.54 -8.81 -2.56
CA PRO A 34 -11.26 -8.09 -1.32
C PRO A 34 -9.79 -8.13 -0.91
N ALA A 35 -9.34 -7.08 -0.22
CA ALA A 35 -8.13 -7.05 0.59
C ALA A 35 -8.50 -6.87 2.07
N ALA A 36 -7.73 -7.46 2.97
CA ALA A 36 -8.03 -7.44 4.39
C ALA A 36 -7.49 -6.18 5.09
N MET A 37 -8.25 -5.63 6.00
CA MET A 37 -7.80 -4.64 6.96
C MET A 37 -7.42 -5.33 8.26
N LEU A 38 -6.16 -5.23 8.68
CA LEU A 38 -5.73 -5.83 9.94
C LEU A 38 -6.28 -5.09 11.16
N PRO A 39 -6.77 -5.80 12.20
CA PRO A 39 -7.31 -5.20 13.42
C PRO A 39 -6.21 -4.72 14.38
N GLN A 40 -5.31 -3.88 13.89
CA GLN A 40 -4.19 -3.33 14.65
C GLN A 40 -4.66 -2.26 15.63
N SER A 41 -4.08 -2.25 16.82
CA SER A 41 -4.32 -1.23 17.85
C SER A 41 -3.00 -0.74 18.46
N PRO A 42 -2.91 0.52 18.92
CA PRO A 42 -1.68 1.03 19.51
C PRO A 42 -1.21 0.20 20.72
N GLY A 43 0.07 -0.16 20.74
CA GLY A 43 0.67 -0.90 21.85
C GLY A 43 0.24 -2.38 21.96
N VAL A 44 -0.49 -2.90 20.99
CA VAL A 44 -0.91 -4.30 20.93
C VAL A 44 0.02 -5.07 19.98
N ASP A 45 0.42 -6.27 20.37
CA ASP A 45 1.23 -7.16 19.53
C ASP A 45 0.50 -7.46 18.21
N PRO A 46 1.11 -7.17 17.04
CA PRO A 46 0.50 -7.43 15.74
C PRO A 46 0.20 -8.92 15.50
N ALA A 47 0.82 -9.85 16.21
CA ALA A 47 0.48 -11.27 16.15
C ALA A 47 -1.00 -11.54 16.51
N THR A 48 -1.63 -10.66 17.29
CA THR A 48 -3.07 -10.73 17.59
C THR A 48 -3.97 -10.55 16.36
N CYS A 49 -3.43 -10.01 15.26
CA CYS A 49 -4.15 -9.86 13.99
C CYS A 49 -4.17 -11.15 13.15
N ILE A 50 -3.33 -12.13 13.46
CA ILE A 50 -3.17 -13.36 12.66
C ILE A 50 -4.49 -14.13 12.49
N PRO A 51 -5.31 -14.35 13.51
CA PRO A 51 -6.57 -15.08 13.33
C PRO A 51 -7.51 -14.42 12.30
N GLU A 52 -7.59 -13.08 12.30
CA GLU A 52 -8.40 -12.35 11.31
C GLU A 52 -7.75 -12.39 9.91
N LEU A 53 -6.42 -12.27 9.82
CA LEU A 53 -5.69 -12.40 8.55
C LEU A 53 -5.97 -13.78 7.92
N VAL A 54 -5.80 -14.86 8.69
CA VAL A 54 -6.06 -16.24 8.24
C VAL A 54 -7.50 -16.39 7.75
N LYS A 55 -8.48 -15.94 8.55
CA LYS A 55 -9.90 -15.96 8.16
C LYS A 55 -10.13 -15.22 6.83
N CYS A 56 -9.58 -14.02 6.68
CA CYS A 56 -9.76 -13.23 5.48
C CYS A 56 -9.15 -13.92 4.24
N VAL A 57 -7.98 -14.52 4.37
CA VAL A 57 -7.31 -15.19 3.26
C VAL A 57 -7.98 -16.52 2.92
N GLU A 58 -8.29 -17.34 3.91
CA GLU A 58 -8.80 -18.71 3.68
C GLU A 58 -10.30 -18.77 3.43
N GLN A 59 -11.09 -17.95 4.13
CA GLN A 59 -12.55 -18.00 4.04
C GLN A 59 -13.12 -16.93 3.09
N TYR A 60 -12.51 -15.74 3.05
CA TYR A 60 -13.01 -14.61 2.24
C TYR A 60 -12.29 -14.45 0.91
N GLY A 61 -11.18 -15.18 0.69
CA GLY A 61 -10.43 -15.14 -0.55
C GLY A 61 -9.67 -13.83 -0.77
N ASN A 62 -9.30 -13.13 0.29
CA ASN A 62 -8.54 -11.90 0.21
C ASN A 62 -7.19 -12.12 -0.46
N VAL A 63 -6.80 -11.18 -1.32
CA VAL A 63 -5.59 -11.28 -2.15
C VAL A 63 -4.41 -10.46 -1.63
N GLY A 64 -4.64 -9.63 -0.62
CA GLY A 64 -3.65 -8.78 0.03
C GLY A 64 -4.19 -8.21 1.34
N ILE A 65 -3.38 -7.42 2.02
CA ILE A 65 -3.73 -6.77 3.29
C ILE A 65 -3.40 -5.28 3.27
N ASN A 66 -4.09 -4.51 4.12
CA ASN A 66 -3.65 -3.20 4.56
C ASN A 66 -2.92 -3.34 5.89
N LEU A 67 -1.65 -2.93 5.92
CA LEU A 67 -0.80 -2.88 7.11
C LEU A 67 -0.61 -1.42 7.53
N ASN A 68 -1.06 -1.08 8.73
CA ASN A 68 -0.88 0.25 9.28
C ASN A 68 0.47 0.33 10.02
N PRO A 69 1.45 1.12 9.53
CA PRO A 69 2.76 1.25 10.19
C PRO A 69 2.70 2.08 11.46
N ASP A 70 1.64 2.87 11.65
CA ASP A 70 1.41 3.71 12.83
C ASP A 70 -0.03 3.63 13.33
N PRO A 71 -0.41 2.55 14.05
CA PRO A 71 -1.74 2.45 14.66
C PRO A 71 -2.06 3.57 15.66
N SER A 72 -1.05 4.32 16.10
CA SER A 72 -1.23 5.43 17.06
C SER A 72 -1.70 6.74 16.43
N GLY A 73 -1.93 6.76 15.11
CA GLY A 73 -2.55 7.92 14.45
C GLY A 73 -1.67 9.17 14.41
N GLY A 74 -0.43 9.05 13.99
CA GLY A 74 0.51 10.16 13.82
C GLY A 74 1.44 10.40 15.01
N HIS A 75 1.47 9.48 15.98
CA HIS A 75 2.39 9.55 17.13
C HIS A 75 3.59 8.61 17.01
N TRP A 76 3.57 7.69 16.05
CA TRP A 76 4.66 6.76 15.75
C TRP A 76 5.17 5.99 16.97
N ASN A 77 4.24 5.48 17.78
CA ASN A 77 4.55 4.74 19.01
C ASN A 77 4.88 3.25 18.74
N SER A 78 4.69 2.77 17.53
CA SER A 78 5.05 1.41 17.12
C SER A 78 6.51 1.36 16.67
N PRO A 79 7.19 0.20 16.84
CA PRO A 79 8.49 -0.03 16.24
C PRO A 79 8.47 0.15 14.73
N PRO A 80 9.62 0.50 14.08
CA PRO A 80 9.68 0.62 12.63
C PRO A 80 9.34 -0.71 11.93
N LEU A 81 8.87 -0.64 10.68
CA LEU A 81 8.47 -1.81 9.89
C LEU A 81 9.58 -2.88 9.75
N SER A 82 10.83 -2.50 9.96
CA SER A 82 11.97 -3.42 9.96
C SER A 82 12.20 -4.17 11.27
N ASP A 83 11.44 -3.86 12.31
CA ASP A 83 11.58 -4.50 13.63
C ASP A 83 10.90 -5.87 13.67
N LYS A 84 11.45 -6.77 14.51
CA LYS A 84 10.92 -8.12 14.75
C LYS A 84 9.47 -8.14 15.25
N HIS A 85 9.00 -7.04 15.79
CA HIS A 85 7.61 -6.83 16.18
C HIS A 85 6.62 -7.19 15.06
N TRP A 86 6.97 -6.93 13.80
CA TRP A 86 6.12 -7.18 12.63
C TRP A 86 6.31 -8.57 12.01
N PHE A 87 7.35 -9.31 12.39
CA PHE A 87 7.70 -10.56 11.72
C PHE A 87 6.59 -11.61 11.71
N PRO A 88 5.77 -11.79 12.77
CA PRO A 88 4.65 -12.73 12.70
C PRO A 88 3.66 -12.46 11.56
N ILE A 89 3.44 -11.18 11.23
CA ILE A 89 2.61 -10.79 10.08
C ILE A 89 3.35 -11.09 8.77
N TYR A 90 4.64 -10.77 8.69
CA TYR A 90 5.44 -10.99 7.47
C TYR A 90 5.59 -12.49 7.14
N GLU A 91 5.75 -13.34 8.14
CA GLU A 91 5.76 -14.80 7.98
C GLU A 91 4.45 -15.29 7.35
N LYS A 92 3.31 -14.80 7.82
CA LYS A 92 2.00 -15.12 7.23
C LYS A 92 1.81 -14.55 5.82
N MET A 93 2.30 -13.35 5.57
CA MET A 93 2.26 -12.78 4.21
C MET A 93 3.08 -13.59 3.22
N VAL A 94 4.27 -14.05 3.63
CA VAL A 94 5.13 -14.92 2.82
C VAL A 94 4.49 -16.30 2.63
N GLU A 95 3.93 -16.90 3.68
CA GLU A 95 3.23 -18.19 3.64
C GLU A 95 2.09 -18.18 2.62
N TYR A 96 1.29 -17.10 2.59
CA TYR A 96 0.14 -16.96 1.69
C TYR A 96 0.48 -16.31 0.34
N ASP A 97 1.72 -15.86 0.14
CA ASP A 97 2.17 -15.05 -1.01
C ASP A 97 1.24 -13.87 -1.30
N ILE A 98 0.97 -13.06 -0.27
CA ILE A 98 0.14 -11.86 -0.36
C ILE A 98 0.96 -10.60 -0.07
N PRO A 99 0.74 -9.50 -0.82
CA PRO A 99 1.35 -8.21 -0.54
C PRO A 99 0.61 -7.45 0.56
N ALA A 100 1.29 -6.47 1.17
CA ALA A 100 0.65 -5.46 2.01
C ALA A 100 0.72 -4.08 1.35
N MET A 101 -0.41 -3.37 1.33
CA MET A 101 -0.41 -1.93 1.19
C MET A 101 -0.06 -1.31 2.55
N ILE A 102 0.98 -0.48 2.59
CA ILE A 102 1.41 0.22 3.81
C ILE A 102 0.61 1.51 3.91
N HIS A 103 -0.43 1.51 4.73
CA HIS A 103 -1.37 2.63 4.78
C HIS A 103 -1.74 2.97 6.22
N VAL A 104 -1.48 4.23 6.64
CA VAL A 104 -1.90 4.73 7.96
C VAL A 104 -3.40 5.04 7.97
N SER A 105 -3.99 5.03 9.16
CA SER A 105 -5.36 5.50 9.41
C SER A 105 -5.40 7.02 9.63
N THR A 106 -6.58 7.53 9.95
CA THR A 106 -6.78 8.94 10.29
C THR A 106 -5.80 9.40 11.38
N SER A 107 -5.29 10.63 11.25
CA SER A 107 -4.44 11.24 12.26
C SER A 107 -5.26 11.63 13.49
N CYS A 108 -4.75 11.28 14.68
CA CYS A 108 -5.19 11.79 15.98
C CYS A 108 -4.24 12.88 16.52
N ASN A 109 -3.14 13.14 15.80
CA ASN A 109 -2.16 14.16 16.16
C ASN A 109 -2.57 15.50 15.54
N ALA A 110 -2.79 16.50 16.38
CA ALA A 110 -3.23 17.84 15.94
C ALA A 110 -2.22 18.55 15.00
N CYS A 111 -0.97 18.12 14.98
CA CYS A 111 0.05 18.66 14.07
C CYS A 111 -0.10 18.19 12.62
N PHE A 112 -0.88 17.14 12.36
CA PHE A 112 -0.99 16.55 11.02
C PHE A 112 -2.43 16.61 10.49
N HIS A 113 -2.60 17.30 9.38
CA HIS A 113 -3.79 17.09 8.55
C HIS A 113 -3.72 15.69 7.95
N THR A 114 -4.77 14.88 8.09
CA THR A 114 -4.78 13.47 7.71
C THR A 114 -4.33 13.22 6.28
N THR A 115 -5.07 13.71 5.29
CA THR A 115 -4.80 13.45 3.87
C THR A 115 -3.69 14.31 3.30
N GLY A 116 -3.53 15.54 3.78
CA GLY A 116 -2.55 16.51 3.23
C GLY A 116 -1.14 16.39 3.80
N ALA A 117 -0.95 15.66 4.91
CA ALA A 117 0.36 15.53 5.54
C ALA A 117 0.62 14.13 6.09
N HIS A 118 -0.27 13.59 6.93
CA HIS A 118 -0.01 12.34 7.63
C HIS A 118 0.19 11.17 6.67
N TYR A 119 -0.65 11.03 5.65
CA TYR A 119 -0.53 9.95 4.65
C TYR A 119 0.80 10.03 3.92
N LEU A 120 1.12 11.17 3.33
CA LEU A 120 2.36 11.34 2.54
C LEU A 120 3.64 11.19 3.38
N ASN A 121 3.60 11.66 4.63
CA ASN A 121 4.71 11.46 5.56
C ASN A 121 4.89 10.00 5.93
N ALA A 122 3.80 9.26 6.13
CA ALA A 122 3.86 7.84 6.46
C ALA A 122 4.44 7.01 5.31
N ASP A 123 4.06 7.28 4.07
CA ASP A 123 4.60 6.62 2.88
C ASP A 123 6.12 6.81 2.77
N THR A 124 6.55 8.07 2.90
CA THR A 124 7.97 8.42 2.87
C THR A 124 8.74 7.77 4.02
N THR A 125 8.14 7.74 5.23
CA THR A 125 8.73 7.11 6.41
C THR A 125 8.85 5.60 6.24
N ALA A 126 7.83 4.93 5.72
CA ALA A 126 7.84 3.50 5.46
C ALA A 126 8.95 3.11 4.46
N PHE A 127 9.08 3.86 3.37
CA PHE A 127 10.20 3.66 2.43
C PHE A 127 11.56 3.80 3.10
N MET A 128 11.72 4.83 3.92
CA MET A 128 12.98 5.09 4.62
C MET A 128 13.31 4.00 5.64
N GLN A 129 12.32 3.45 6.36
CA GLN A 129 12.50 2.32 7.27
C GLN A 129 12.97 1.06 6.53
N CYS A 130 12.46 0.80 5.33
CA CYS A 130 12.94 -0.29 4.49
C CYS A 130 14.37 -0.02 3.98
N LEU A 131 14.68 1.20 3.54
CA LEU A 131 15.99 1.59 3.03
C LEU A 131 17.10 1.40 4.08
N THR A 132 16.84 1.78 5.33
CA THR A 132 17.85 1.69 6.40
C THR A 132 18.06 0.28 6.93
N SER A 133 17.20 -0.67 6.57
CA SER A 133 17.19 -2.04 7.11
C SER A 133 17.70 -3.08 6.11
N ASP A 134 17.75 -4.33 6.56
CA ASP A 134 17.97 -5.52 5.75
C ASP A 134 16.71 -6.43 5.74
N LEU A 135 15.52 -5.82 5.86
CA LEU A 135 14.25 -6.54 5.94
C LEU A 135 14.07 -7.53 4.78
N PHE A 136 14.32 -7.08 3.54
CA PHE A 136 14.13 -7.92 2.36
C PHE A 136 15.22 -8.97 2.14
N LYS A 137 16.33 -8.92 2.88
CA LYS A 137 17.27 -10.06 2.97
C LYS A 137 16.70 -11.16 3.87
N GLN A 138 15.94 -10.78 4.92
CA GLN A 138 15.29 -11.73 5.82
C GLN A 138 14.02 -12.32 5.22
N PHE A 139 13.27 -11.51 4.46
CA PHE A 139 12.02 -11.87 3.79
C PHE A 139 12.08 -11.54 2.29
N PRO A 140 12.81 -12.34 1.47
CA PRO A 140 13.06 -12.00 0.07
C PRO A 140 11.81 -11.93 -0.81
N THR A 141 10.74 -12.61 -0.44
CA THR A 141 9.47 -12.65 -1.19
C THR A 141 8.41 -11.70 -0.63
N LEU A 142 8.70 -11.01 0.48
CA LEU A 142 7.79 -10.02 1.06
C LEU A 142 7.57 -8.86 0.09
N LYS A 143 6.33 -8.42 -0.08
CA LYS A 143 5.95 -7.36 -1.03
C LYS A 143 5.21 -6.26 -0.31
N PHE A 144 5.67 -5.02 -0.47
CA PHE A 144 5.02 -3.82 0.04
C PHE A 144 4.59 -2.91 -1.10
N LEU A 145 3.35 -2.45 -1.06
CA LEU A 145 2.83 -1.38 -1.89
C LEU A 145 2.79 -0.10 -1.05
N ILE A 146 3.53 0.91 -1.45
CA ILE A 146 3.52 2.24 -0.82
C ILE A 146 2.59 3.12 -1.63
N PRO A 147 1.44 3.55 -1.07
CA PRO A 147 0.42 4.29 -1.79
C PRO A 147 0.79 5.75 -2.06
N HIS A 148 -0.12 6.50 -2.66
CA HIS A 148 -0.02 7.94 -2.97
C HIS A 148 1.24 8.28 -3.76
N GLY A 149 1.57 7.45 -4.76
CA GLY A 149 2.79 7.57 -5.54
C GLY A 149 4.08 7.42 -4.75
N GLY A 150 4.01 6.89 -3.53
CA GLY A 150 5.16 6.77 -2.62
C GLY A 150 5.45 8.05 -1.81
N GLY A 151 4.45 8.93 -1.65
CA GLY A 151 4.64 10.19 -0.92
C GLY A 151 5.70 11.10 -1.58
N ALA A 152 6.75 11.45 -0.86
CA ALA A 152 7.83 12.29 -1.38
C ALA A 152 8.95 11.50 -2.08
N VAL A 153 8.86 10.17 -2.15
CA VAL A 153 9.97 9.30 -2.61
C VAL A 153 10.38 9.57 -4.05
N PRO A 154 9.50 9.57 -5.06
CA PRO A 154 9.91 9.81 -6.44
C PRO A 154 10.49 11.22 -6.64
N TYR A 155 9.90 12.21 -6.00
CA TYR A 155 10.38 13.61 -6.09
C TYR A 155 11.78 13.78 -5.51
N HIS A 156 12.13 13.04 -4.45
CA HIS A 156 13.42 13.09 -3.79
C HIS A 156 14.30 11.86 -4.06
N TRP A 157 14.12 11.16 -5.17
CA TRP A 157 14.83 9.92 -5.50
C TRP A 157 16.34 10.03 -5.39
N GLY A 158 16.91 11.14 -5.87
CA GLY A 158 18.35 11.42 -5.74
C GLY A 158 18.84 11.47 -4.29
N ARG A 159 18.02 11.98 -3.37
CA ARG A 159 18.33 11.97 -1.92
C ARG A 159 18.39 10.54 -1.39
N PHE A 160 17.41 9.70 -1.71
CA PHE A 160 17.37 8.31 -1.24
C PHE A 160 18.52 7.48 -1.81
N ARG A 161 18.90 7.71 -3.07
CA ARG A 161 20.10 7.10 -3.66
C ARG A 161 21.38 7.50 -2.91
N GLY A 162 21.53 8.77 -2.59
CA GLY A 162 22.66 9.28 -1.81
C GLY A 162 22.71 8.68 -0.40
N LEU A 163 21.57 8.60 0.27
CA LEU A 163 21.48 7.96 1.60
C LEU A 163 21.79 6.47 1.54
N ALA A 164 21.31 5.74 0.53
CA ALA A 164 21.66 4.32 0.35
C ALA A 164 23.19 4.14 0.23
N GLN A 165 23.84 4.98 -0.54
CA GLN A 165 25.31 4.99 -0.69
C GLN A 165 26.02 5.28 0.63
N GLU A 166 25.61 6.30 1.36
CA GLU A 166 26.15 6.67 2.67
C GLU A 166 26.02 5.53 3.68
N LEU A 167 24.87 4.87 3.67
CA LEU A 167 24.57 3.71 4.53
C LEU A 167 25.17 2.39 4.02
N LYS A 168 25.97 2.43 2.93
CA LYS A 168 26.60 1.25 2.31
C LYS A 168 25.59 0.17 1.92
N LYS A 169 24.38 0.57 1.52
CA LYS A 169 23.37 -0.32 0.95
C LYS A 169 23.60 -0.52 -0.54
N PRO A 170 23.11 -1.60 -1.15
CA PRO A 170 23.10 -1.76 -2.60
C PRO A 170 22.32 -0.63 -3.29
N LEU A 171 22.38 -0.58 -4.62
CA LEU A 171 21.52 0.31 -5.41
C LEU A 171 20.05 0.09 -5.05
N LEU A 172 19.23 1.15 -5.08
CA LEU A 172 17.82 1.07 -4.69
C LEU A 172 17.06 0.02 -5.52
N GLU A 173 17.43 -0.16 -6.77
CA GLU A 173 16.87 -1.14 -7.70
C GLU A 173 17.09 -2.58 -7.21
N GLU A 174 18.23 -2.86 -6.59
CA GLU A 174 18.57 -4.18 -6.03
C GLU A 174 18.06 -4.32 -4.60
N HIS A 175 18.21 -3.25 -3.80
CA HIS A 175 17.92 -3.28 -2.39
C HIS A 175 16.42 -3.29 -2.09
N LEU A 176 15.61 -2.55 -2.86
CA LEU A 176 14.21 -2.28 -2.56
C LEU A 176 13.23 -2.65 -3.69
N LEU A 177 13.58 -2.39 -4.96
CA LEU A 177 12.58 -2.46 -6.04
C LEU A 177 12.24 -3.89 -6.51
N ASN A 178 12.77 -4.92 -5.88
CA ASN A 178 12.25 -6.28 -6.01
C ASN A 178 11.05 -6.54 -5.09
N ASN A 179 10.85 -5.71 -4.08
CA ASN A 179 9.89 -5.91 -2.99
C ASN A 179 8.95 -4.72 -2.78
N ILE A 180 9.34 -3.51 -3.21
CA ILE A 180 8.54 -2.29 -3.05
C ILE A 180 7.92 -1.89 -4.38
N TYR A 181 6.64 -1.56 -4.31
CA TYR A 181 5.79 -1.09 -5.39
C TYR A 181 5.11 0.21 -5.00
N PHE A 182 4.67 0.97 -5.99
CA PHE A 182 4.02 2.27 -5.83
C PHE A 182 2.69 2.28 -6.58
N ASP A 183 1.76 3.13 -6.19
CA ASP A 183 0.53 3.31 -6.92
C ASP A 183 0.47 4.64 -7.70
N THR A 184 -0.61 4.83 -8.43
CA THR A 184 -0.84 6.03 -9.24
C THR A 184 -1.75 7.06 -8.58
N CYS A 185 -1.94 7.04 -7.26
CA CYS A 185 -2.75 8.03 -6.54
C CYS A 185 -2.03 9.38 -6.44
N VAL A 186 -1.75 9.96 -7.62
CA VAL A 186 -1.11 11.27 -7.81
C VAL A 186 -2.00 12.08 -8.74
N TYR A 187 -2.57 13.17 -8.25
CA TYR A 187 -3.73 13.85 -8.84
C TYR A 187 -3.38 14.98 -9.81
N HIS A 188 -2.26 14.87 -10.53
CA HIS A 188 -1.90 15.82 -11.59
C HIS A 188 -0.89 15.22 -12.58
N GLN A 189 -0.95 15.68 -13.85
CA GLN A 189 -0.13 15.13 -14.91
C GLN A 189 1.38 15.17 -14.65
N PRO A 190 1.98 16.31 -14.20
CA PRO A 190 3.43 16.34 -13.95
C PRO A 190 3.89 15.34 -12.88
N GLY A 191 3.06 15.05 -11.87
CA GLY A 191 3.38 14.07 -10.84
C GLY A 191 3.36 12.64 -11.37
N ILE A 192 2.38 12.28 -12.20
CA ILE A 192 2.31 10.97 -12.86
C ILE A 192 3.51 10.79 -13.81
N ASP A 193 3.86 11.81 -14.58
CA ASP A 193 5.02 11.75 -15.49
C ASP A 193 6.33 11.63 -14.70
N LEU A 194 6.49 12.36 -13.59
CA LEU A 194 7.65 12.23 -12.71
C LEU A 194 7.75 10.82 -12.12
N LEU A 195 6.65 10.29 -11.57
CA LEU A 195 6.60 8.93 -11.02
C LEU A 195 7.12 7.91 -12.03
N ASN A 196 6.58 7.94 -13.26
CA ASN A 196 6.95 6.99 -14.31
C ASN A 196 8.32 7.25 -14.97
N THR A 197 8.89 8.43 -14.77
CA THR A 197 10.28 8.74 -15.19
C THR A 197 11.29 8.16 -14.20
N VAL A 198 10.96 8.16 -12.92
CA VAL A 198 11.89 7.84 -11.82
C VAL A 198 11.77 6.39 -11.37
N ILE A 199 10.54 5.90 -11.26
CA ILE A 199 10.24 4.54 -10.79
C ILE A 199 10.05 3.64 -12.03
N PRO A 200 10.72 2.47 -12.09
CA PRO A 200 10.49 1.53 -13.19
C PRO A 200 9.02 1.13 -13.30
N VAL A 201 8.48 1.12 -14.50
CA VAL A 201 7.06 0.81 -14.76
C VAL A 201 6.61 -0.50 -14.09
N LYS A 202 7.48 -1.50 -14.05
CA LYS A 202 7.22 -2.79 -13.36
C LYS A 202 6.89 -2.65 -11.86
N ASN A 203 7.21 -1.49 -11.25
CA ASN A 203 6.96 -1.22 -9.83
C ASN A 203 5.77 -0.27 -9.61
N VAL A 204 5.03 0.11 -10.66
CA VAL A 204 3.89 1.02 -10.59
C VAL A 204 2.60 0.25 -10.84
N LEU A 205 1.62 0.36 -9.94
CA LEU A 205 0.30 -0.25 -10.03
C LEU A 205 -0.77 0.84 -10.17
N PHE A 206 -1.82 0.55 -10.94
CA PHE A 206 -2.95 1.46 -11.05
C PHE A 206 -3.73 1.55 -9.73
N ALA A 207 -3.99 2.77 -9.30
CA ALA A 207 -4.95 3.09 -8.25
C ALA A 207 -5.47 4.52 -8.45
N SER A 208 -6.66 4.81 -7.94
CA SER A 208 -7.28 6.12 -8.05
C SER A 208 -7.64 6.74 -6.70
N GLU A 209 -7.79 5.92 -5.66
CA GLU A 209 -8.32 6.35 -4.37
C GLU A 209 -9.65 7.11 -4.51
N MET A 210 -10.46 6.72 -5.52
CA MET A 210 -11.64 7.45 -5.94
C MET A 210 -12.59 7.72 -4.77
N ILE A 211 -13.00 9.01 -4.63
CA ILE A 211 -13.79 9.54 -3.52
C ILE A 211 -13.15 9.38 -2.11
N GLY A 212 -11.91 8.93 -2.02
CA GLY A 212 -11.18 8.75 -0.77
C GLY A 212 -10.59 10.05 -0.21
N ALA A 213 -9.51 10.56 -0.81
CA ALA A 213 -8.72 11.66 -0.27
C ALA A 213 -9.16 13.04 -0.78
N VAL A 214 -9.29 13.22 -2.08
CA VAL A 214 -9.64 14.51 -2.70
C VAL A 214 -10.95 14.38 -3.47
N ARG A 215 -11.95 15.09 -2.99
CA ARG A 215 -13.28 15.10 -3.62
C ARG A 215 -13.51 16.42 -4.35
N GLY A 216 -13.86 16.34 -5.60
CA GLY A 216 -14.23 17.49 -6.37
C GLY A 216 -13.73 17.49 -7.80
N ILE A 217 -14.22 18.46 -8.55
CA ILE A 217 -13.84 18.72 -9.92
C ILE A 217 -12.78 19.81 -9.93
N ASP A 218 -11.64 19.54 -10.54
CA ASP A 218 -10.59 20.53 -10.76
C ASP A 218 -11.11 21.62 -11.72
N PRO A 219 -11.18 22.88 -11.27
CA PRO A 219 -11.67 23.98 -12.12
C PRO A 219 -10.77 24.27 -13.32
N GLN A 220 -9.51 23.82 -13.30
CA GLN A 220 -8.59 24.01 -14.42
C GLN A 220 -8.81 22.98 -15.54
N THR A 221 -9.27 21.80 -15.22
CA THR A 221 -9.40 20.69 -16.17
C THR A 221 -10.85 20.27 -16.44
N GLY A 222 -11.77 20.62 -15.55
CA GLY A 222 -13.17 20.18 -15.59
C GLY A 222 -13.38 18.70 -15.25
N ASN A 223 -12.37 18.00 -14.74
CA ASN A 223 -12.42 16.57 -14.39
C ASN A 223 -12.21 16.36 -12.90
N TYR A 224 -12.64 15.20 -12.38
CA TYR A 224 -12.33 14.83 -11.00
C TYR A 224 -10.82 14.72 -10.79
N TYR A 225 -10.32 15.20 -9.62
CA TYR A 225 -8.91 15.10 -9.27
C TYR A 225 -8.43 13.65 -9.24
N ASP A 226 -9.23 12.75 -8.71
CA ASP A 226 -8.95 11.33 -8.53
C ASP A 226 -9.23 10.46 -9.78
N ASP A 227 -9.53 11.06 -10.92
CA ASP A 227 -9.52 10.37 -12.22
C ASP A 227 -8.07 10.16 -12.71
N THR A 228 -7.36 9.32 -11.99
CA THR A 228 -5.93 9.03 -12.27
C THR A 228 -5.73 8.31 -13.60
N LYS A 229 -6.74 7.59 -14.09
CA LYS A 229 -6.71 6.95 -15.41
C LYS A 229 -6.42 7.97 -16.51
N ARG A 230 -7.05 9.12 -16.47
CA ARG A 230 -6.89 10.21 -17.43
C ARG A 230 -5.42 10.67 -17.55
N TYR A 231 -4.71 10.76 -16.44
CA TYR A 231 -3.31 11.16 -16.45
C TYR A 231 -2.39 10.10 -17.06
N ILE A 232 -2.69 8.82 -16.83
CA ILE A 232 -1.93 7.71 -17.42
C ILE A 232 -2.15 7.67 -18.94
N GLU A 233 -3.41 7.83 -19.39
CA GLU A 233 -3.74 7.89 -20.82
C GLU A 233 -3.10 9.08 -21.53
N ALA A 234 -3.02 10.23 -20.88
CA ALA A 234 -2.45 11.44 -21.44
C ALA A 234 -0.91 11.50 -21.38
N SER A 235 -0.27 10.61 -20.63
CA SER A 235 1.19 10.58 -20.51
C SER A 235 1.86 10.28 -21.86
N LYS A 236 2.82 11.12 -22.24
CA LYS A 236 3.57 10.97 -23.49
C LYS A 236 4.82 10.08 -23.35
N ILE A 237 5.18 9.73 -22.13
CA ILE A 237 6.36 8.92 -21.84
C ILE A 237 6.03 7.42 -21.73
N LEU A 238 4.75 7.07 -21.59
CA LEU A 238 4.29 5.68 -21.48
C LEU A 238 3.92 5.11 -22.85
N SER A 239 4.44 3.94 -23.16
CA SER A 239 3.99 3.12 -24.28
C SER A 239 2.66 2.42 -23.96
N ASN A 240 2.04 1.79 -24.96
CA ASN A 240 0.83 0.98 -24.72
C ASN A 240 1.12 -0.23 -23.82
N GLU A 241 2.31 -0.82 -23.96
CA GLU A 241 2.75 -1.92 -23.07
C GLU A 241 2.92 -1.44 -21.64
N ASP A 242 3.53 -0.26 -21.42
CA ASP A 242 3.66 0.32 -20.08
C ASP A 242 2.30 0.55 -19.42
N ARG A 243 1.32 1.06 -20.19
CA ARG A 243 -0.06 1.24 -19.70
C ARG A 243 -0.71 -0.08 -19.32
N PHE A 244 -0.55 -1.12 -20.16
CA PHE A 244 -1.03 -2.46 -19.83
C PHE A 244 -0.40 -2.98 -18.53
N GLN A 245 0.92 -2.81 -18.37
CA GLN A 245 1.61 -3.22 -17.15
C GLN A 245 1.08 -2.48 -15.91
N ILE A 246 0.88 -1.17 -16.01
CA ILE A 246 0.34 -0.37 -14.89
C ILE A 246 -1.08 -0.79 -14.55
N TYR A 247 -1.96 -0.96 -15.55
CA TYR A 247 -3.38 -1.27 -15.32
C TYR A 247 -3.63 -2.70 -14.86
N GLU A 248 -2.85 -3.67 -15.32
CA GLU A 248 -3.15 -5.08 -15.13
C GLU A 248 -1.92 -5.94 -14.83
N GLY A 249 -0.90 -5.92 -15.70
CA GLY A 249 0.21 -6.87 -15.65
C GLY A 249 0.95 -6.87 -14.32
N ASN A 250 1.24 -5.70 -13.78
CA ASN A 250 1.91 -5.58 -12.49
C ASN A 250 1.01 -6.05 -11.33
N ALA A 251 -0.29 -5.75 -11.35
CA ALA A 251 -1.21 -6.22 -10.32
C ALA A 251 -1.29 -7.74 -10.30
N ARG A 252 -1.37 -8.40 -11.45
CA ARG A 252 -1.34 -9.87 -11.54
C ARG A 252 -0.06 -10.47 -10.95
N ARG A 253 1.08 -9.86 -11.22
CA ARG A 253 2.38 -10.32 -10.72
C ARG A 253 2.58 -10.07 -9.23
N VAL A 254 2.13 -8.93 -8.73
CA VAL A 254 2.29 -8.54 -7.32
C VAL A 254 1.31 -9.27 -6.42
N PHE A 255 0.10 -9.56 -6.93
CA PHE A 255 -0.98 -10.27 -6.24
C PHE A 255 -1.26 -11.62 -6.91
N PRO A 256 -0.44 -12.68 -6.66
CA PRO A 256 -0.61 -13.97 -7.34
C PRO A 256 -1.98 -14.61 -7.12
N ARG A 257 -2.59 -14.38 -5.96
CA ARG A 257 -3.95 -14.86 -5.66
C ARG A 257 -5.01 -14.17 -6.51
N LEU A 258 -4.82 -12.88 -6.85
CA LEU A 258 -5.66 -12.17 -7.82
C LEU A 258 -5.53 -12.81 -9.20
N ASP A 259 -4.30 -13.03 -9.67
CA ASP A 259 -4.06 -13.65 -10.98
C ASP A 259 -4.67 -15.05 -11.07
N ALA A 260 -4.51 -15.87 -10.02
CA ALA A 260 -5.15 -17.19 -9.94
C ALA A 260 -6.68 -17.11 -10.00
N ALA A 261 -7.28 -16.14 -9.30
CA ALA A 261 -8.73 -15.95 -9.30
C ALA A 261 -9.26 -15.48 -10.68
N LEU A 262 -8.51 -14.61 -11.38
CA LEU A 262 -8.86 -14.18 -12.74
C LEU A 262 -8.72 -15.31 -13.75
N LYS A 263 -7.64 -16.07 -13.70
CA LYS A 263 -7.42 -17.27 -14.55
C LYS A 263 -8.52 -18.31 -14.36
N ALA A 264 -8.96 -18.54 -13.13
CA ALA A 264 -10.06 -19.45 -12.83
C ALA A 264 -11.38 -19.02 -13.49
N LYS A 265 -11.53 -17.73 -13.80
CA LYS A 265 -12.66 -17.14 -14.53
C LYS A 265 -12.44 -17.03 -16.03
N GLY A 266 -11.32 -17.55 -16.57
CA GLY A 266 -10.96 -17.44 -17.98
C GLY A 266 -10.51 -16.03 -18.43
N ARG A 267 -9.99 -15.26 -17.51
CA ARG A 267 -9.54 -13.87 -17.74
C ARG A 267 -8.05 -13.73 -17.59
#